data_2cd23e1908c0513e7152dbaf26e27476
#
_entry.id   2cd23e1908c0513e7152dbaf26e27476
#
_cell.length_a   1.000
_cell.length_b   1.000
_cell.length_c   1.000
_cell.angle_alpha   90.00
_cell.angle_beta   90.00
_cell.angle_gamma   90.00
#
_symmetry.space_group_name_H-M   'P 1'
#
loop_
_entity.id
_entity.type
_entity.pdbx_description
1 polymer ?
#
loop_
_entity_poly.entity_id
_entity_poly.type
_entity_poly.pdbx_seq_one_letter_code
_entity_poly.pdbx_strand_id
1 'polypeptide(L)'
;MHKHRPAEVLLTGLRRRGSDDFTVTARWPDAHVFYERRLGAFDPLLFAETVRQSIPFLSHVAYDVPLGHQLIWEYFTYSVNPAALRIQHRPAVVELHITCSDVVRRAARMAAITMDVTAFAHGRELGSARARFTSNPPALYKRLRAGYADPLTSMAAARPAPPPIPAAAVGRLRQADVVLSATDAPSRWLLRSDTSHPVLFDHPVDHVPGMLLLEGARQAALARVGARDALPVAFDSTFFQYVEFDAPCRIAAEPTLPDHRGRPRVDVVALQRGGIAFSCIVTLEPRGAGPYGTAPAAV
;
A
#
# COMPACT_ATOMS: atom_id res chain seq x y z
N MET A 1 -9.22 -8.87 -10.27
CA MET A 1 -8.06 -8.16 -9.65
C MET A 1 -8.29 -6.66 -9.58
N HIS A 2 -9.40 -6.18 -10.08
CA HIS A 2 -9.76 -4.74 -10.11
C HIS A 2 -8.63 -3.88 -10.72
N LYS A 3 -8.15 -4.28 -11.90
CA LYS A 3 -7.20 -3.52 -12.73
C LYS A 3 -7.77 -3.38 -14.14
N HIS A 4 -7.73 -2.16 -14.69
CA HIS A 4 -8.14 -1.90 -16.06
C HIS A 4 -7.00 -2.12 -17.06
N ARG A 5 -5.76 -1.84 -16.65
CA ARG A 5 -4.58 -2.00 -17.50
C ARG A 5 -3.98 -3.40 -17.33
N PRO A 6 -3.93 -4.25 -18.37
CA PRO A 6 -3.34 -5.58 -18.27
C PRO A 6 -1.87 -5.57 -17.81
N ALA A 7 -1.11 -4.52 -18.16
CA ALA A 7 0.29 -4.36 -17.73
C ALA A 7 0.46 -4.15 -16.22
N GLU A 8 -0.60 -3.73 -15.51
CA GLU A 8 -0.61 -3.56 -14.05
C GLU A 8 -1.02 -4.85 -13.31
N VAL A 9 -1.37 -5.91 -14.04
CA VAL A 9 -1.74 -7.21 -13.46
C VAL A 9 -0.48 -7.99 -13.15
N LEU A 10 -0.22 -8.22 -11.86
CA LEU A 10 0.97 -8.94 -11.39
C LEU A 10 0.71 -10.44 -11.24
N LEU A 11 -0.52 -10.84 -10.90
CA LEU A 11 -0.86 -12.23 -10.59
C LEU A 11 -0.92 -13.09 -11.85
N THR A 12 -0.32 -14.28 -11.80
CA THR A 12 -0.19 -15.19 -12.93
C THR A 12 -0.79 -16.57 -12.69
N GLY A 13 -1.07 -16.94 -11.44
CA GLY A 13 -1.62 -18.25 -11.14
C GLY A 13 -2.21 -18.35 -9.73
N LEU A 14 -3.05 -19.38 -9.56
CA LEU A 14 -3.66 -19.78 -8.29
C LEU A 14 -3.61 -21.28 -8.14
N ARG A 15 -3.20 -21.76 -7.00
CA ARG A 15 -3.33 -23.17 -6.58
C ARG A 15 -3.97 -23.21 -5.20
N ARG A 16 -5.08 -23.92 -5.08
CA ARG A 16 -5.71 -24.23 -3.78
C ARG A 16 -4.91 -25.35 -3.10
N ARG A 17 -4.57 -25.16 -1.82
CA ARG A 17 -3.83 -26.12 -0.99
C ARG A 17 -4.72 -26.74 0.09
N GLY A 18 -5.77 -26.04 0.49
CA GLY A 18 -6.75 -26.42 1.49
C GLY A 18 -8.05 -25.65 1.29
N SER A 19 -8.96 -25.71 2.25
CA SER A 19 -10.22 -24.95 2.21
C SER A 19 -9.96 -23.44 2.15
N ASP A 20 -9.01 -22.99 2.98
CA ASP A 20 -8.68 -21.58 3.18
C ASP A 20 -7.18 -21.30 2.99
N ASP A 21 -6.45 -22.24 2.36
CA ASP A 21 -5.03 -22.16 2.06
C ASP A 21 -4.77 -22.13 0.55
N PHE A 22 -3.99 -21.14 0.11
CA PHE A 22 -3.76 -20.89 -1.30
C PHE A 22 -2.28 -20.59 -1.57
N THR A 23 -1.83 -20.91 -2.78
CA THR A 23 -0.61 -20.34 -3.36
C THR A 23 -1.01 -19.48 -4.54
N VAL A 24 -0.67 -18.20 -4.49
CA VAL A 24 -0.84 -17.26 -5.60
C VAL A 24 0.55 -16.97 -6.17
N THR A 25 0.68 -17.08 -7.49
CA THR A 25 1.92 -16.75 -8.18
C THR A 25 1.80 -15.37 -8.82
N ALA A 26 2.84 -14.58 -8.71
CA ALA A 26 2.96 -13.27 -9.34
C ALA A 26 4.26 -13.15 -10.13
N ARG A 27 4.26 -12.28 -11.13
CA ARG A 27 5.44 -11.92 -11.91
C ARG A 27 5.68 -10.42 -11.79
N TRP A 28 6.83 -10.05 -11.25
CA TRP A 28 7.25 -8.67 -11.14
C TRP A 28 8.03 -8.25 -12.39
N PRO A 29 7.66 -7.13 -13.03
CA PRO A 29 8.36 -6.67 -14.23
C PRO A 29 9.77 -6.18 -13.90
N ASP A 30 10.67 -6.23 -14.91
CA ASP A 30 12.02 -5.71 -14.77
C ASP A 30 12.07 -4.21 -14.50
N ALA A 31 11.17 -3.49 -15.14
CA ALA A 31 10.97 -2.05 -14.96
C ALA A 31 9.47 -1.78 -14.78
N HIS A 32 9.16 -0.88 -13.88
CA HIS A 32 7.80 -0.41 -13.64
C HIS A 32 7.82 1.11 -13.51
N VAL A 33 6.87 1.78 -14.14
CA VAL A 33 6.86 3.25 -14.19
C VAL A 33 6.69 3.93 -12.84
N PHE A 34 6.10 3.24 -11.87
CA PHE A 34 5.83 3.77 -10.52
C PHE A 34 6.58 3.00 -9.42
N TYR A 35 6.58 1.66 -9.44
CA TYR A 35 7.33 0.83 -8.49
C TYR A 35 8.77 0.65 -8.99
N GLU A 36 9.51 1.75 -9.04
CA GLU A 36 10.87 1.79 -9.58
C GLU A 36 11.86 1.02 -8.70
N ARG A 37 12.77 0.30 -9.32
CA ARG A 37 13.89 -0.29 -8.59
C ARG A 37 14.83 0.80 -8.09
N ARG A 38 15.12 0.75 -6.81
CA ARG A 38 16.07 1.68 -6.19
C ARG A 38 17.11 0.93 -5.39
N LEU A 39 18.35 1.43 -5.40
CA LEU A 39 19.47 0.83 -4.65
C LEU A 39 19.68 -0.65 -4.96
N GLY A 40 19.35 -1.09 -6.17
CA GLY A 40 19.41 -2.49 -6.61
C GLY A 40 18.28 -3.39 -6.10
N ALA A 41 17.29 -2.84 -5.38
CA ALA A 41 16.15 -3.57 -4.84
C ALA A 41 14.84 -3.23 -5.59
N PHE A 42 13.90 -4.15 -5.63
CA PHE A 42 12.53 -3.85 -6.01
C PHE A 42 11.87 -2.92 -4.97
N ASP A 43 10.93 -2.10 -5.42
CA ASP A 43 10.15 -1.24 -4.52
C ASP A 43 9.33 -2.11 -3.55
N PRO A 44 9.42 -1.90 -2.22
CA PRO A 44 8.62 -2.65 -1.23
C PRO A 44 7.11 -2.52 -1.44
N LEU A 45 6.61 -1.40 -1.99
CA LEU A 45 5.19 -1.24 -2.30
C LEU A 45 4.73 -2.12 -3.47
N LEU A 46 5.63 -2.67 -4.29
CA LEU A 46 5.28 -3.68 -5.28
C LEU A 46 4.80 -4.98 -4.62
N PHE A 47 5.40 -5.34 -3.46
CA PHE A 47 4.90 -6.44 -2.64
C PHE A 47 3.49 -6.11 -2.08
N ALA A 48 3.31 -4.93 -1.53
CA ALA A 48 2.00 -4.48 -1.05
C ALA A 48 0.93 -4.53 -2.16
N GLU A 49 1.25 -4.07 -3.36
CA GLU A 49 0.36 -4.14 -4.53
C GLU A 49 0.04 -5.59 -4.92
N THR A 50 1.03 -6.49 -4.85
CA THR A 50 0.83 -7.92 -5.15
C THR A 50 -0.17 -8.54 -4.17
N VAL A 51 -0.03 -8.26 -2.88
CA VAL A 51 -0.98 -8.69 -1.84
C VAL A 51 -2.36 -8.06 -2.08
N ARG A 52 -2.40 -6.74 -2.36
CA ARG A 52 -3.66 -6.04 -2.68
C ARG A 52 -4.41 -6.69 -3.83
N GLN A 53 -3.72 -7.09 -4.91
CA GLN A 53 -4.36 -7.77 -6.04
C GLN A 53 -4.90 -9.14 -5.66
N SER A 54 -4.28 -9.84 -4.71
CA SER A 54 -4.74 -11.14 -4.24
C SER A 54 -6.07 -11.07 -3.50
N ILE A 55 -6.40 -9.93 -2.87
CA ILE A 55 -7.64 -9.72 -2.13
C ILE A 55 -8.88 -9.90 -3.02
N PRO A 56 -9.13 -9.09 -4.07
CA PRO A 56 -10.28 -9.29 -4.94
C PRO A 56 -10.20 -10.61 -5.72
N PHE A 57 -8.99 -11.05 -6.07
CA PHE A 57 -8.81 -12.29 -6.79
C PHE A 57 -9.35 -13.49 -5.99
N LEU A 58 -8.90 -13.67 -4.75
CA LEU A 58 -9.39 -14.75 -3.89
C LEU A 58 -10.85 -14.55 -3.48
N SER A 59 -11.26 -13.30 -3.21
CA SER A 59 -12.66 -12.99 -2.87
C SER A 59 -13.62 -13.52 -3.94
N HIS A 60 -13.31 -13.29 -5.23
CA HIS A 60 -14.17 -13.73 -6.32
C HIS A 60 -14.02 -15.21 -6.65
N VAL A 61 -12.78 -15.74 -6.67
CA VAL A 61 -12.50 -17.09 -7.18
C VAL A 61 -12.64 -18.17 -6.09
N ALA A 62 -12.35 -17.86 -4.83
CA ALA A 62 -12.34 -18.83 -3.73
C ALA A 62 -13.50 -18.67 -2.75
N TYR A 63 -14.07 -17.48 -2.65
CA TYR A 63 -15.15 -17.17 -1.69
C TYR A 63 -16.46 -16.73 -2.37
N ASP A 64 -16.56 -16.87 -3.69
CA ASP A 64 -17.77 -16.59 -4.48
C ASP A 64 -18.38 -15.21 -4.24
N VAL A 65 -17.53 -14.21 -3.92
CA VAL A 65 -17.97 -12.82 -3.79
C VAL A 65 -18.37 -12.32 -5.18
N PRO A 66 -19.60 -11.85 -5.39
CA PRO A 66 -20.03 -11.34 -6.68
C PRO A 66 -19.20 -10.12 -7.13
N LEU A 67 -19.03 -9.98 -8.45
CA LEU A 67 -18.48 -8.77 -9.03
C LEU A 67 -19.34 -7.56 -8.64
N GLY A 68 -18.69 -6.39 -8.46
CA GLY A 68 -19.35 -5.17 -8.02
C GLY A 68 -19.43 -5.01 -6.49
N HIS A 69 -19.11 -6.04 -5.70
CA HIS A 69 -18.91 -5.85 -4.26
C HIS A 69 -17.68 -4.99 -4.01
N GLN A 70 -17.78 -4.11 -3.01
CA GLN A 70 -16.68 -3.25 -2.60
C GLN A 70 -15.90 -3.92 -1.46
N LEU A 71 -14.59 -4.04 -1.67
CA LEU A 71 -13.66 -4.65 -0.71
C LEU A 71 -12.91 -3.54 0.01
N ILE A 72 -13.16 -3.40 1.32
CA ILE A 72 -12.69 -2.27 2.12
C ILE A 72 -11.74 -2.77 3.18
N TRP A 73 -10.52 -2.24 3.20
CA TRP A 73 -9.53 -2.56 4.22
C TRP A 73 -9.91 -1.97 5.58
N GLU A 74 -9.74 -2.78 6.63
CA GLU A 74 -9.74 -2.35 8.02
C GLU A 74 -8.31 -2.08 8.48
N TYR A 75 -7.42 -3.05 8.23
CA TYR A 75 -5.99 -2.88 8.40
C TYR A 75 -5.21 -3.62 7.30
N PHE A 76 -3.99 -3.17 7.08
CA PHE A 76 -3.02 -3.81 6.22
C PHE A 76 -1.62 -3.61 6.79
N THR A 77 -0.99 -4.71 7.18
CA THR A 77 0.38 -4.70 7.67
C THR A 77 1.27 -5.53 6.76
N TYR A 78 2.50 -5.10 6.55
CA TYR A 78 3.48 -5.94 5.86
C TYR A 78 4.90 -5.61 6.29
N SER A 79 5.79 -6.58 6.10
CA SER A 79 7.22 -6.42 6.21
C SER A 79 7.93 -7.18 5.10
N VAL A 80 9.06 -6.65 4.63
CA VAL A 80 9.88 -7.27 3.60
C VAL A 80 11.32 -7.43 4.05
N ASN A 81 11.97 -8.49 3.57
CA ASN A 81 13.39 -8.70 3.75
C ASN A 81 14.17 -7.87 2.71
N PRO A 82 14.94 -6.83 3.11
CA PRO A 82 15.66 -5.97 2.19
C PRO A 82 16.64 -6.73 1.29
N ALA A 83 17.26 -7.79 1.82
CA ALA A 83 18.20 -8.62 1.05
C ALA A 83 17.47 -9.44 -0.02
N ALA A 84 16.28 -9.94 0.27
CA ALA A 84 15.48 -10.70 -0.69
C ALA A 84 14.85 -9.83 -1.79
N LEU A 85 14.65 -8.53 -1.56
CA LEU A 85 14.20 -7.59 -2.59
C LEU A 85 15.26 -7.35 -3.68
N ARG A 86 16.55 -7.70 -3.44
CA ARG A 86 17.63 -7.59 -4.42
C ARG A 86 17.67 -8.79 -5.38
N ILE A 87 16.52 -9.10 -5.97
CA ILE A 87 16.39 -10.23 -6.90
C ILE A 87 17.17 -9.93 -8.19
N GLN A 88 18.11 -10.80 -8.55
CA GLN A 88 18.93 -10.66 -9.77
C GLN A 88 18.27 -11.30 -11.00
N HIS A 89 17.51 -12.38 -10.80
CA HIS A 89 16.82 -13.08 -11.88
C HIS A 89 15.61 -12.28 -12.37
N ARG A 90 15.44 -12.22 -13.67
CA ARG A 90 14.39 -11.41 -14.31
C ARG A 90 13.67 -12.18 -15.41
N PRO A 91 12.36 -12.05 -15.52
CA PRO A 91 11.45 -11.40 -14.57
C PRO A 91 11.41 -12.13 -13.22
N ALA A 92 11.16 -11.40 -12.14
CA ALA A 92 11.09 -11.99 -10.82
C ALA A 92 9.75 -12.71 -10.61
N VAL A 93 9.81 -14.01 -10.28
CA VAL A 93 8.63 -14.79 -9.90
C VAL A 93 8.52 -14.77 -8.37
N VAL A 94 7.35 -14.41 -7.88
CA VAL A 94 7.01 -14.35 -6.46
C VAL A 94 5.85 -15.29 -6.18
N GLU A 95 6.00 -16.13 -5.17
CA GLU A 95 4.94 -16.99 -4.66
C GLU A 95 4.43 -16.44 -3.33
N LEU A 96 3.11 -16.28 -3.21
CA LEU A 96 2.41 -15.89 -1.99
C LEU A 96 1.71 -17.13 -1.43
N HIS A 97 2.13 -17.57 -0.26
CA HIS A 97 1.42 -18.56 0.54
C HIS A 97 0.42 -17.81 1.41
N ILE A 98 -0.86 -18.02 1.18
CA ILE A 98 -1.95 -17.27 1.79
C ILE A 98 -2.82 -18.22 2.59
N THR A 99 -2.97 -17.95 3.88
CA THR A 99 -3.93 -18.58 4.77
C THR A 99 -5.01 -17.58 5.12
N CYS A 100 -6.27 -17.96 4.92
CA CYS A 100 -7.40 -17.12 5.25
C CYS A 100 -8.04 -17.59 6.57
N SER A 101 -8.36 -16.65 7.44
CA SER A 101 -8.96 -16.89 8.76
C SER A 101 -10.06 -15.88 9.07
N ASP A 102 -10.74 -16.04 10.20
CA ASP A 102 -11.80 -15.15 10.68
C ASP A 102 -12.85 -14.82 9.59
N VAL A 103 -13.24 -15.84 8.83
CA VAL A 103 -14.19 -15.69 7.73
C VAL A 103 -15.59 -15.45 8.29
N VAL A 104 -16.05 -14.21 8.22
CA VAL A 104 -17.41 -13.83 8.60
C VAL A 104 -18.32 -13.99 7.40
N ARG A 105 -19.44 -14.69 7.56
CA ARG A 105 -20.45 -14.87 6.51
C ARG A 105 -21.75 -14.20 6.90
N ARG A 106 -22.42 -13.59 5.90
CA ARG A 106 -23.79 -13.05 6.02
C ARG A 106 -24.60 -13.59 4.84
N ALA A 107 -25.72 -14.23 5.12
CA ALA A 107 -26.55 -14.91 4.10
C ALA A 107 -25.69 -15.78 3.16
N ALA A 108 -24.87 -16.67 3.74
CA ALA A 108 -23.93 -17.56 3.06
C ALA A 108 -22.76 -16.91 2.28
N ARG A 109 -22.70 -15.59 2.19
CA ARG A 109 -21.63 -14.86 1.47
C ARG A 109 -20.57 -14.35 2.42
N MET A 110 -19.32 -14.33 1.98
CA MET A 110 -18.20 -13.73 2.71
C MET A 110 -18.46 -12.23 2.88
N ALA A 111 -18.46 -11.77 4.14
CA ALA A 111 -18.67 -10.39 4.53
C ALA A 111 -17.41 -9.74 5.13
N ALA A 112 -16.54 -10.54 5.76
CA ALA A 112 -15.23 -10.11 6.22
C ALA A 112 -14.28 -11.32 6.29
N ILE A 113 -12.98 -11.07 6.17
CA ILE A 113 -11.94 -12.11 6.17
C ILE A 113 -10.60 -11.50 6.56
N THR A 114 -9.77 -12.30 7.21
CA THR A 114 -8.36 -12.00 7.47
C THR A 114 -7.51 -12.86 6.54
N MET A 115 -6.50 -12.27 5.92
CA MET A 115 -5.50 -12.95 5.09
C MET A 115 -4.13 -12.80 5.74
N ASP A 116 -3.48 -13.91 6.04
CA ASP A 116 -2.07 -14.00 6.41
C ASP A 116 -1.28 -14.48 5.19
N VAL A 117 -0.22 -13.76 4.85
CA VAL A 117 0.57 -13.97 3.64
C VAL A 117 2.03 -14.12 3.99
N THR A 118 2.68 -15.19 3.52
CA THR A 118 4.14 -15.31 3.47
C THR A 118 4.57 -15.40 2.00
N ALA A 119 5.48 -14.53 1.60
CA ALA A 119 5.94 -14.46 0.22
C ALA A 119 7.35 -15.02 0.06
N PHE A 120 7.59 -15.66 -1.07
CA PHE A 120 8.87 -16.24 -1.43
C PHE A 120 9.27 -15.80 -2.84
N ALA A 121 10.58 -15.60 -3.03
CA ALA A 121 11.19 -15.42 -4.33
C ALA A 121 12.46 -16.27 -4.41
N HIS A 122 12.56 -17.11 -5.43
CA HIS A 122 13.70 -18.06 -5.61
C HIS A 122 13.99 -18.87 -4.35
N GLY A 123 12.97 -19.40 -3.69
CA GLY A 123 13.08 -20.22 -2.48
C GLY A 123 13.48 -19.46 -1.21
N ARG A 124 13.64 -18.14 -1.27
CA ARG A 124 13.95 -17.29 -0.10
C ARG A 124 12.71 -16.51 0.31
N GLU A 125 12.48 -16.40 1.61
CA GLU A 125 11.42 -15.59 2.14
C GLU A 125 11.67 -14.11 1.79
N LEU A 126 10.68 -13.55 1.07
CA LEU A 126 10.66 -12.16 0.63
C LEU A 126 10.06 -11.25 1.70
N GLY A 127 9.08 -11.74 2.42
CA GLY A 127 8.38 -10.98 3.45
C GLY A 127 7.03 -11.59 3.82
N SER A 128 6.34 -10.90 4.70
CA SER A 128 5.01 -11.29 5.17
C SER A 128 4.04 -10.11 5.15
N ALA A 129 2.74 -10.43 5.10
CA ALA A 129 1.68 -9.43 5.20
C ALA A 129 0.47 -10.00 5.94
N ARG A 130 -0.32 -9.14 6.54
CA ARG A 130 -1.63 -9.45 7.09
C ARG A 130 -2.61 -8.37 6.69
N ALA A 131 -3.76 -8.77 6.17
CA ALA A 131 -4.82 -7.87 5.76
C ALA A 131 -6.16 -8.32 6.32
N ARG A 132 -6.94 -7.40 6.86
CA ARG A 132 -8.36 -7.62 7.15
C ARG A 132 -9.19 -6.68 6.32
N PHE A 133 -10.22 -7.22 5.69
CA PHE A 133 -11.10 -6.43 4.85
C PHE A 133 -12.54 -6.96 4.90
N THR A 134 -13.48 -6.08 4.58
CA THR A 134 -14.89 -6.39 4.44
C THR A 134 -15.31 -6.41 2.99
N SER A 135 -16.36 -7.18 2.69
CA SER A 135 -17.02 -7.24 1.39
C SER A 135 -18.43 -6.70 1.52
N ASN A 136 -18.71 -5.59 0.86
CA ASN A 136 -19.98 -4.89 0.93
C ASN A 136 -20.74 -5.01 -0.39
N PRO A 137 -21.99 -5.57 -0.38
CA PRO A 137 -22.85 -5.54 -1.56
C PRO A 137 -23.11 -4.11 -2.04
N PRO A 138 -23.31 -3.90 -3.36
CA PRO A 138 -23.48 -2.55 -3.92
C PRO A 138 -24.57 -1.70 -3.22
N ALA A 139 -25.70 -2.31 -2.88
CA ALA A 139 -26.80 -1.59 -2.21
C ALA A 139 -26.43 -1.13 -0.79
N LEU A 140 -25.70 -1.97 -0.03
CA LEU A 140 -25.20 -1.59 1.29
C LEU A 140 -24.13 -0.50 1.15
N TYR A 141 -23.19 -0.69 0.24
CA TYR A 141 -22.11 0.27 -0.01
C TYR A 141 -22.67 1.63 -0.39
N LYS A 142 -23.62 1.69 -1.34
CA LYS A 142 -24.27 2.93 -1.75
C LYS A 142 -24.94 3.65 -0.56
N ARG A 143 -25.59 2.89 0.35
CA ARG A 143 -26.20 3.47 1.55
C ARG A 143 -25.15 4.01 2.53
N LEU A 144 -24.03 3.30 2.73
CA LEU A 144 -22.94 3.72 3.63
C LEU A 144 -22.19 4.95 3.10
N ARG A 145 -22.00 5.01 1.78
CA ARG A 145 -21.28 6.10 1.12
C ARG A 145 -22.16 7.32 0.80
N ALA A 146 -23.47 7.16 0.83
CA ALA A 146 -24.43 8.19 0.45
C ALA A 146 -24.08 8.86 -0.89
N GLY A 147 -23.87 10.17 -0.91
CA GLY A 147 -23.53 10.96 -2.12
C GLY A 147 -22.15 10.67 -2.71
N TYR A 148 -21.28 9.93 -1.99
CA TYR A 148 -19.91 9.60 -2.45
C TYR A 148 -19.81 8.26 -3.19
N ALA A 149 -20.89 7.50 -3.33
CA ALA A 149 -20.83 6.14 -3.89
C ALA A 149 -20.56 6.07 -5.41
N ASP A 150 -20.68 7.18 -6.12
CA ASP A 150 -20.43 7.23 -7.57
C ASP A 150 -19.00 7.68 -7.89
N PRO A 151 -18.17 6.81 -8.50
CA PRO A 151 -16.77 7.12 -8.76
C PRO A 151 -16.56 8.33 -9.69
N LEU A 152 -17.40 8.48 -10.73
CA LEU A 152 -17.22 9.55 -11.70
C LEU A 152 -17.55 10.90 -11.07
N THR A 153 -18.64 10.98 -10.32
CA THR A 153 -19.03 12.18 -9.57
C THR A 153 -17.98 12.54 -8.53
N SER A 154 -17.50 11.55 -7.77
CA SER A 154 -16.47 11.75 -6.74
C SER A 154 -15.16 12.25 -7.32
N MET A 155 -14.68 11.65 -8.43
CA MET A 155 -13.47 12.12 -9.12
C MET A 155 -13.65 13.50 -9.76
N ALA A 156 -14.82 13.79 -10.32
CA ALA A 156 -15.12 15.13 -10.88
C ALA A 156 -15.12 16.24 -9.81
N ALA A 157 -15.43 15.89 -8.56
CA ALA A 157 -15.37 16.79 -7.41
C ALA A 157 -13.96 16.92 -6.81
N ALA A 158 -12.96 16.20 -7.37
CA ALA A 158 -11.61 16.23 -6.84
C ALA A 158 -11.02 17.64 -6.87
N ARG A 159 -10.43 18.03 -5.75
CA ARG A 159 -9.74 19.31 -5.66
C ARG A 159 -8.47 19.26 -6.52
N PRO A 160 -8.11 20.37 -7.20
CA PRO A 160 -6.85 20.46 -7.91
C PRO A 160 -5.68 20.11 -6.96
N ALA A 161 -4.80 19.22 -7.41
CA ALA A 161 -3.63 18.85 -6.62
C ALA A 161 -2.65 20.02 -6.54
N PRO A 162 -2.27 20.51 -5.32
CA PRO A 162 -1.29 21.58 -5.19
C PRO A 162 0.07 21.17 -5.74
N PRO A 163 1.01 22.11 -5.98
CA PRO A 163 2.35 21.78 -6.43
C PRO A 163 3.02 20.75 -5.52
N PRO A 164 3.69 19.72 -6.09
CA PRO A 164 4.38 18.72 -5.30
C PRO A 164 5.66 19.25 -4.67
N ILE A 165 6.07 18.68 -3.54
CA ILE A 165 7.43 18.90 -3.00
C ILE A 165 8.49 18.25 -3.93
N PRO A 166 9.77 18.58 -3.81
CA PRO A 166 10.81 18.00 -4.66
C PRO A 166 10.85 16.48 -4.58
N ALA A 167 10.87 15.80 -5.72
CA ALA A 167 10.87 14.33 -5.80
C ALA A 167 12.02 13.69 -5.02
N ALA A 168 13.20 14.30 -5.05
CA ALA A 168 14.36 13.83 -4.31
C ALA A 168 14.16 13.86 -2.79
N ALA A 169 13.31 14.73 -2.25
CA ALA A 169 13.04 14.80 -0.81
C ALA A 169 12.27 13.59 -0.29
N VAL A 170 11.50 12.93 -1.17
CA VAL A 170 10.64 11.78 -0.86
C VAL A 170 11.11 10.49 -1.50
N GLY A 171 12.34 10.47 -2.00
CA GLY A 171 12.90 9.28 -2.62
C GLY A 171 12.23 8.87 -3.93
N ARG A 172 11.63 9.79 -4.69
CA ARG A 172 11.10 9.55 -6.03
C ARG A 172 12.04 10.10 -7.10
N LEU A 173 12.02 9.50 -8.30
CA LEU A 173 12.79 9.97 -9.45
C LEU A 173 11.97 10.97 -10.28
N ARG A 174 10.67 10.80 -10.34
CA ARG A 174 9.78 11.64 -11.15
C ARG A 174 8.88 12.49 -10.27
N GLN A 175 8.73 13.76 -10.65
CA GLN A 175 7.88 14.71 -9.95
C GLN A 175 6.39 14.30 -9.99
N ALA A 176 5.96 13.62 -11.06
CA ALA A 176 4.60 13.11 -11.21
C ALA A 176 4.22 12.04 -10.17
N ASP A 177 5.22 11.34 -9.60
CA ASP A 177 5.00 10.30 -8.58
C ASP A 177 5.00 10.85 -7.14
N VAL A 178 5.16 12.17 -6.98
CA VAL A 178 5.12 12.81 -5.67
C VAL A 178 3.67 13.05 -5.26
N VAL A 179 3.28 12.45 -4.14
CA VAL A 179 1.91 12.53 -3.62
C VAL A 179 1.77 13.46 -2.42
N LEU A 180 2.78 14.30 -2.16
CA LEU A 180 2.79 15.28 -1.09
C LEU A 180 3.02 16.70 -1.62
N SER A 181 2.31 17.65 -1.04
CA SER A 181 2.52 19.11 -1.21
C SER A 181 2.92 19.74 0.11
N ALA A 182 3.74 20.80 0.06
CA ALA A 182 4.12 21.54 1.24
C ALA A 182 2.93 22.22 1.93
N THR A 183 3.08 22.42 3.24
CA THR A 183 2.24 23.32 4.04
C THR A 183 3.12 24.30 4.78
N ASP A 184 2.53 25.30 5.44
CA ASP A 184 3.26 26.26 6.28
C ASP A 184 3.80 25.65 7.58
N ALA A 185 3.32 24.44 7.94
CA ALA A 185 3.73 23.75 9.16
C ALA A 185 4.79 22.68 8.87
N PRO A 186 5.90 22.63 9.62
CA PRO A 186 6.91 21.58 9.48
C PRO A 186 6.31 20.21 9.77
N SER A 187 6.85 19.16 9.12
CA SER A 187 6.41 17.77 9.26
C SER A 187 4.92 17.53 8.93
N ARG A 188 4.35 18.43 8.16
CA ARG A 188 2.96 18.34 7.69
C ARG A 188 2.87 18.63 6.21
N TRP A 189 2.04 17.86 5.52
CA TRP A 189 1.85 17.95 4.08
C TRP A 189 0.38 17.85 3.73
N LEU A 190 0.03 18.25 2.51
CA LEU A 190 -1.25 17.89 1.90
C LEU A 190 -1.04 16.66 1.04
N LEU A 191 -1.93 15.69 1.16
CA LEU A 191 -1.99 14.56 0.24
C LEU A 191 -2.47 15.04 -1.12
N ARG A 192 -1.72 14.73 -2.17
CA ARG A 192 -2.06 15.04 -3.56
C ARG A 192 -2.79 13.85 -4.17
N SER A 193 -4.05 14.06 -4.54
CA SER A 193 -4.87 13.07 -5.23
C SER A 193 -4.97 13.45 -6.71
N ASP A 194 -3.89 13.25 -7.44
CA ASP A 194 -3.88 13.44 -8.89
C ASP A 194 -4.60 12.27 -9.56
N THR A 195 -5.89 12.46 -9.85
CA THR A 195 -6.76 11.42 -10.43
C THR A 195 -6.37 11.01 -11.85
N SER A 196 -5.42 11.72 -12.49
CA SER A 196 -4.84 11.35 -13.79
C SER A 196 -3.65 10.40 -13.67
N HIS A 197 -3.16 10.13 -12.45
CA HIS A 197 -1.99 9.27 -12.25
C HIS A 197 -2.25 7.83 -12.70
N PRO A 198 -1.49 7.30 -13.69
CA PRO A 198 -1.86 6.08 -14.41
C PRO A 198 -1.83 4.78 -13.60
N VAL A 199 -1.11 4.75 -12.48
CA VAL A 199 -0.95 3.56 -11.63
C VAL A 199 -1.81 3.63 -10.38
N LEU A 200 -1.82 4.78 -9.70
CA LEU A 200 -2.58 4.98 -8.46
C LEU A 200 -4.10 5.11 -8.74
N PHE A 201 -4.45 5.59 -9.94
CA PHE A 201 -5.83 5.74 -10.41
C PHE A 201 -6.02 4.99 -11.75
N ASP A 202 -5.69 3.68 -11.73
CA ASP A 202 -5.82 2.80 -12.90
C ASP A 202 -7.27 2.68 -13.41
N HIS A 203 -8.25 2.94 -12.56
CA HIS A 203 -9.68 2.95 -12.87
C HIS A 203 -10.40 3.99 -12.01
N PRO A 204 -11.63 4.40 -12.38
CA PRO A 204 -12.42 5.31 -11.56
C PRO A 204 -12.70 4.75 -10.16
N VAL A 205 -12.51 5.57 -9.15
CA VAL A 205 -12.73 5.25 -7.73
C VAL A 205 -13.49 6.38 -7.04
N ASP A 206 -14.23 6.05 -6.00
CA ASP A 206 -15.08 7.00 -5.27
C ASP A 206 -14.41 7.62 -4.03
N HIS A 207 -13.17 7.23 -3.74
CA HIS A 207 -12.36 7.75 -2.63
C HIS A 207 -10.87 7.55 -2.94
N VAL A 208 -10.02 8.16 -2.14
CA VAL A 208 -8.56 8.00 -2.25
C VAL A 208 -8.16 6.54 -2.06
N PRO A 209 -7.47 5.92 -3.03
CA PRO A 209 -7.04 4.52 -2.92
C PRO A 209 -6.13 4.26 -1.72
N GLY A 210 -6.27 3.11 -1.07
CA GLY A 210 -5.40 2.70 0.03
C GLY A 210 -3.90 2.70 -0.35
N MET A 211 -3.58 2.35 -1.60
CA MET A 211 -2.19 2.41 -2.10
C MET A 211 -1.64 3.84 -2.19
N LEU A 212 -2.49 4.85 -2.44
CA LEU A 212 -2.09 6.26 -2.38
C LEU A 212 -1.80 6.69 -0.93
N LEU A 213 -2.57 6.21 0.05
CA LEU A 213 -2.30 6.48 1.47
C LEU A 213 -0.99 5.82 1.93
N LEU A 214 -0.72 4.58 1.52
CA LEU A 214 0.56 3.91 1.80
C LEU A 214 1.74 4.66 1.16
N GLU A 215 1.59 5.12 -0.08
CA GLU A 215 2.60 5.94 -0.75
C GLU A 215 2.79 7.28 -0.05
N GLY A 216 1.71 7.93 0.37
CA GLY A 216 1.77 9.17 1.17
C GLY A 216 2.53 8.98 2.48
N ALA A 217 2.26 7.87 3.19
CA ALA A 217 2.98 7.51 4.41
C ALA A 217 4.47 7.26 4.16
N ARG A 218 4.81 6.54 3.09
CA ARG A 218 6.19 6.32 2.67
C ARG A 218 6.92 7.63 2.43
N GLN A 219 6.34 8.51 1.61
CA GLN A 219 6.94 9.79 1.26
C GLN A 219 7.10 10.69 2.47
N ALA A 220 6.10 10.77 3.34
CA ALA A 220 6.15 11.56 4.56
C ALA A 220 7.22 11.05 5.54
N ALA A 221 7.34 9.73 5.70
CA ALA A 221 8.37 9.13 6.55
C ALA A 221 9.78 9.46 6.05
N LEU A 222 10.04 9.31 4.75
CA LEU A 222 11.34 9.65 4.14
C LEU A 222 11.66 11.13 4.26
N ALA A 223 10.72 12.02 3.99
CA ALA A 223 10.87 13.45 4.11
C ALA A 223 11.15 13.86 5.56
N ARG A 224 10.43 13.25 6.53
CA ARG A 224 10.52 13.60 7.96
C ARG A 224 11.89 13.31 8.57
N VAL A 225 12.49 12.17 8.19
CA VAL A 225 13.80 11.77 8.72
C VAL A 225 14.97 12.19 7.81
N GLY A 226 14.70 12.80 6.65
CA GLY A 226 15.75 13.18 5.68
C GLY A 226 16.47 11.99 5.04
N ALA A 227 15.97 10.78 5.18
CA ALA A 227 16.61 9.55 4.74
C ALA A 227 16.19 9.15 3.31
N ARG A 228 16.52 9.96 2.32
CA ARG A 228 16.12 9.80 0.91
C ARG A 228 16.47 8.42 0.33
N ASP A 229 17.54 7.81 0.82
CA ASP A 229 18.07 6.54 0.35
C ASP A 229 17.70 5.36 1.26
N ALA A 230 16.90 5.57 2.30
CA ALA A 230 16.37 4.48 3.10
C ALA A 230 15.32 3.69 2.33
N LEU A 231 15.25 2.39 2.61
CA LEU A 231 14.22 1.51 2.04
C LEU A 231 13.10 1.33 3.07
N PRO A 232 11.85 1.70 2.75
CA PRO A 232 10.71 1.46 3.64
C PRO A 232 10.36 -0.03 3.66
N VAL A 233 10.69 -0.73 4.75
CA VAL A 233 10.67 -2.20 4.80
C VAL A 233 9.51 -2.79 5.56
N ALA A 234 8.80 -1.99 6.37
CA ALA A 234 7.59 -2.45 7.04
C ALA A 234 6.59 -1.32 7.20
N PHE A 235 5.31 -1.68 7.10
CA PHE A 235 4.17 -0.81 7.28
C PHE A 235 3.17 -1.50 8.21
N ASP A 236 2.72 -0.76 9.22
CA ASP A 236 1.64 -1.19 10.10
C ASP A 236 0.53 -0.15 10.00
N SER A 237 -0.51 -0.44 9.22
CA SER A 237 -1.50 0.55 8.82
C SER A 237 -2.93 0.15 9.17
N THR A 238 -3.72 1.16 9.57
CA THR A 238 -5.15 1.06 9.90
C THR A 238 -5.94 2.11 9.14
N PHE A 239 -7.07 1.71 8.56
CA PHE A 239 -7.97 2.53 7.77
C PHE A 239 -9.26 2.78 8.57
N PHE A 240 -9.46 4.00 9.05
CA PHE A 240 -10.59 4.35 9.93
C PHE A 240 -11.77 4.92 9.15
N GLN A 241 -11.48 5.73 8.11
CA GLN A 241 -12.47 6.43 7.32
C GLN A 241 -12.00 6.52 5.86
N TYR A 242 -12.95 6.71 4.94
CA TYR A 242 -12.63 7.08 3.58
C TYR A 242 -12.01 8.48 3.53
N VAL A 243 -11.02 8.65 2.69
CA VAL A 243 -10.48 9.98 2.34
C VAL A 243 -11.17 10.44 1.07
N GLU A 244 -11.93 11.51 1.16
CA GLU A 244 -12.75 12.05 0.07
C GLU A 244 -11.94 13.02 -0.81
N PHE A 245 -12.29 13.11 -2.09
CA PHE A 245 -11.58 13.98 -3.04
C PHE A 245 -11.92 15.46 -2.90
N ASP A 246 -13.09 15.79 -2.37
CA ASP A 246 -13.62 17.15 -2.27
C ASP A 246 -13.09 17.95 -1.07
N ALA A 247 -12.31 17.34 -0.19
CA ALA A 247 -11.74 17.97 0.99
C ALA A 247 -10.23 17.74 1.08
N PRO A 248 -9.45 18.69 1.64
CA PRO A 248 -8.02 18.50 1.82
C PRO A 248 -7.75 17.40 2.85
N CYS A 249 -6.86 16.48 2.51
CA CYS A 249 -6.30 15.50 3.44
C CYS A 249 -4.91 15.96 3.88
N ARG A 250 -4.69 16.08 5.18
CA ARG A 250 -3.41 16.47 5.77
C ARG A 250 -2.66 15.23 6.24
N ILE A 251 -1.38 15.14 5.89
CA ILE A 251 -0.46 14.10 6.38
C ILE A 251 0.42 14.73 7.44
N ALA A 252 0.51 14.11 8.60
CA ALA A 252 1.48 14.44 9.64
C ALA A 252 2.41 13.24 9.87
N ALA A 253 3.70 13.48 10.09
CA ALA A 253 4.68 12.43 10.33
C ALA A 253 5.61 12.80 11.48
N GLU A 254 5.72 11.91 12.47
CA GLU A 254 6.58 12.10 13.62
C GLU A 254 7.44 10.84 13.88
N PRO A 255 8.74 10.98 14.15
CA PRO A 255 9.58 9.87 14.55
C PRO A 255 9.05 9.22 15.82
N THR A 256 9.13 7.90 15.89
CA THR A 256 8.80 7.13 17.08
C THR A 256 9.99 6.24 17.47
N LEU A 257 9.85 5.48 18.57
CA LEU A 257 10.93 4.60 19.03
C LEU A 257 11.37 3.65 17.90
N PRO A 258 12.68 3.49 17.68
CA PRO A 258 13.22 2.53 16.73
C PRO A 258 12.70 1.11 17.00
N ASP A 259 12.75 0.26 16.01
CA ASP A 259 12.44 -1.15 16.22
C ASP A 259 13.57 -1.89 16.99
N HIS A 260 13.36 -3.18 17.26
CA HIS A 260 14.31 -4.03 17.99
C HIS A 260 15.69 -4.19 17.29
N ARG A 261 15.79 -3.78 16.02
CA ARG A 261 17.04 -3.75 15.25
C ARG A 261 17.65 -2.35 15.15
N GLY A 262 17.10 -1.37 15.87
CA GLY A 262 17.53 0.02 15.82
C GLY A 262 17.12 0.77 14.55
N ARG A 263 16.22 0.22 13.73
CA ARG A 263 15.76 0.87 12.50
C ARG A 263 14.80 2.02 12.83
N PRO A 264 14.97 3.18 12.19
CA PRO A 264 14.07 4.31 12.37
C PRO A 264 12.62 3.93 12.04
N ARG A 265 11.69 4.40 12.87
CA ARG A 265 10.25 4.28 12.67
C ARG A 265 9.62 5.66 12.69
N VAL A 266 8.62 5.85 11.85
CA VAL A 266 7.87 7.09 11.74
C VAL A 266 6.39 6.77 11.85
N ASP A 267 5.70 7.43 12.77
CA ASP A 267 4.25 7.41 12.87
C ASP A 267 3.68 8.46 11.90
N VAL A 268 2.82 8.02 11.01
CA VAL A 268 2.19 8.84 9.97
C VAL A 268 0.68 8.76 10.11
N VAL A 269 0.04 9.91 10.17
CA VAL A 269 -1.43 10.01 10.22
C VAL A 269 -1.96 10.85 9.05
N ALA A 270 -3.05 10.40 8.46
CA ALA A 270 -3.83 11.17 7.50
C ALA A 270 -5.10 11.69 8.18
N LEU A 271 -5.29 13.01 8.11
CA LEU A 271 -6.36 13.74 8.78
C LEU A 271 -7.25 14.42 7.74
N GLN A 272 -8.55 14.19 7.83
CA GLN A 272 -9.52 14.87 7.00
C GLN A 272 -10.77 15.24 7.81
N ARG A 273 -11.31 16.43 7.61
CA ARG A 273 -12.55 16.91 8.28
C ARG A 273 -12.51 16.77 9.81
N GLY A 274 -11.34 16.96 10.41
CA GLY A 274 -11.15 16.90 11.87
C GLY A 274 -10.98 15.49 12.45
N GLY A 275 -11.08 14.43 11.63
CA GLY A 275 -10.89 13.04 12.05
C GLY A 275 -9.61 12.40 11.49
N ILE A 276 -9.12 11.39 12.16
CA ILE A 276 -8.06 10.51 11.62
C ILE A 276 -8.72 9.56 10.63
N ALA A 277 -8.29 9.61 9.37
CA ALA A 277 -8.79 8.70 8.35
C ALA A 277 -7.89 7.47 8.17
N PHE A 278 -6.59 7.63 8.41
CA PHE A 278 -5.60 6.58 8.24
C PHE A 278 -4.44 6.82 9.19
N SER A 279 -3.86 5.75 9.73
CA SER A 279 -2.59 5.79 10.45
C SER A 279 -1.65 4.71 9.93
N CYS A 280 -0.34 4.96 10.02
CA CYS A 280 0.66 3.99 9.58
C CYS A 280 1.99 4.21 10.31
N ILE A 281 2.56 3.15 10.86
CA ILE A 281 3.95 3.16 11.31
C ILE A 281 4.81 2.61 10.18
N VAL A 282 5.71 3.44 9.67
CA VAL A 282 6.66 3.08 8.61
C VAL A 282 8.03 2.82 9.22
N THR A 283 8.60 1.62 8.97
CA THR A 283 9.97 1.26 9.37
C THR A 283 10.90 1.40 8.17
N LEU A 284 12.02 2.09 8.38
CA LEU A 284 12.99 2.42 7.35
C LEU A 284 14.29 1.62 7.56
N GLU A 285 14.78 0.95 6.51
CA GLU A 285 16.10 0.33 6.48
C GLU A 285 17.11 1.35 5.96
N PRO A 286 18.06 1.87 6.77
CA PRO A 286 19.03 2.84 6.33
C PRO A 286 19.97 2.30 5.24
N ARG A 287 20.46 3.16 4.37
CA ARG A 287 21.52 2.81 3.42
C ARG A 287 22.81 2.48 4.17
N GLY A 288 23.37 1.32 3.96
CA GLY A 288 24.65 0.92 4.56
C GLY A 288 24.56 0.03 5.79
N ALA A 289 23.37 -0.33 6.26
CA ALA A 289 23.19 -1.43 7.19
C ALA A 289 23.49 -2.77 6.47
N GLY A 290 24.76 -3.01 6.18
CA GLY A 290 25.28 -4.33 5.86
C GLY A 290 25.21 -5.21 7.12
N PRO A 291 25.34 -6.56 7.02
CA PRO A 291 25.24 -7.47 8.16
C PRO A 291 26.23 -7.20 9.30
N TYR A 292 27.12 -6.18 9.14
CA TYR A 292 28.13 -5.77 10.13
C TYR A 292 28.29 -4.24 10.16
N GLY A 293 27.19 -3.50 10.34
CA GLY A 293 27.25 -2.06 10.50
C GLY A 293 27.69 -1.68 11.93
N THR A 294 28.98 -1.36 12.13
CA THR A 294 29.45 -0.64 13.31
C THR A 294 28.82 0.75 13.31
N ALA A 295 28.15 1.12 14.40
CA ALA A 295 27.68 2.48 14.63
C ALA A 295 28.87 3.46 14.54
N PRO A 296 28.72 4.66 13.93
CA PRO A 296 29.75 5.68 14.05
C PRO A 296 29.86 6.10 15.52
N ALA A 297 31.08 6.04 16.04
CA ALA A 297 31.39 6.55 17.36
C ALA A 297 31.00 8.04 17.45
N ALA A 298 30.23 8.39 18.46
CA ALA A 298 29.96 9.77 18.80
C ALA A 298 31.30 10.46 19.16
N VAL A 299 31.61 11.56 18.47
CA VAL A 299 32.65 12.53 18.85
C VAL A 299 31.96 13.70 19.55
#